data_79d1d11bbc68fe0780b792e74a482baf
#
_entry.id   79d1d11bbc68fe0780b792e74a482baf
#
_cell.length_a   1.000
_cell.length_b   1.000
_cell.length_c   1.000
_cell.angle_alpha   90.00
_cell.angle_beta   90.00
_cell.angle_gamma   90.00
#
_symmetry.space_group_name_H-M   'P 1'
#
loop_
_entity.id
_entity.type
_entity.pdbx_description
1 polymer ?
#
loop_
_entity_poly.entity_id
_entity_poly.type
_entity_poly.pdbx_seq_one_letter_code
_entity_poly.pdbx_strand_id
1 'polypeptide(L)'
;SRGLGDVYKRQQQAFLASPPLVVAYAIAGTIRFDIERDALGHDADGKPITLQDIWPSDAEIDAIVARHVRPEQFNQVYIPMFDLGKVEAAASPLYDWQPQSTYIRRPPYWEGALAGQRSLTGMRPLAVLGDNITTDHLSPSNAIMASSAAGEYLAKMGLPEADFNSYATHRGDHLTAQRATFANPTLLNEMVTENGEVRQGSLARIEPEGEVTRMWEAIETYMARSQPLIIVAGADYGQGSSRDWAAKGVRLAGVEAILAEGFERIHRTNLVGMGVLPLEFKPGETRKTYSIDGSETFDVVGARTPGAELTVIMQRRNGEHVEIPVKCRIDTADELSVYEAGGVLQRFAQDFLEAGVAA
;
A
#
# COMPACT_ATOMS: atom_id res chain seq x y z
N SER A 1 14.32 -17.06 8.37
CA SER A 1 14.58 -16.10 9.45
C SER A 1 13.31 -15.42 10.02
N ARG A 2 12.11 -15.97 9.80
CA ARG A 2 10.86 -15.40 10.36
C ARG A 2 10.70 -15.59 11.88
N GLY A 3 11.59 -16.37 12.54
CA GLY A 3 11.59 -16.60 13.98
C GLY A 3 12.35 -15.58 14.83
N LEU A 4 12.97 -14.55 14.24
CA LEU A 4 13.78 -13.55 14.94
C LEU A 4 13.11 -12.17 15.05
N GLY A 5 11.79 -12.08 14.90
CA GLY A 5 11.05 -10.82 14.89
C GLY A 5 11.29 -9.91 16.09
N ASP A 6 11.52 -10.47 17.27
CA ASP A 6 11.79 -9.69 18.49
C ASP A 6 13.22 -9.14 18.54
N VAL A 7 14.19 -9.83 17.96
CA VAL A 7 15.58 -9.34 17.84
C VAL A 7 15.65 -8.20 16.82
N TYR A 8 14.95 -8.35 15.70
CA TYR A 8 14.86 -7.32 14.66
C TYR A 8 14.34 -5.97 15.18
N LYS A 9 13.31 -5.97 16.00
CA LYS A 9 12.71 -4.75 16.57
C LYS A 9 13.64 -3.98 17.54
N ARG A 10 14.70 -4.61 18.01
CA ARG A 10 15.68 -3.99 18.92
C ARG A 10 16.92 -3.45 18.23
N GLN A 11 17.04 -3.67 16.91
CA GLN A 11 18.17 -3.22 16.12
C GLN A 11 17.98 -1.77 15.69
N GLN A 12 19.04 -0.98 15.80
CA GLN A 12 19.05 0.41 15.34
C GLN A 12 19.36 0.56 13.85
N GLN A 13 19.97 -0.48 13.26
CA GLN A 13 20.38 -0.51 11.84
C GLN A 13 20.18 -1.91 11.28
N ALA A 14 19.86 -1.98 9.98
CA ALA A 14 19.75 -3.23 9.23
C ALA A 14 20.50 -3.10 7.90
N PHE A 15 21.19 -4.16 7.51
CA PHE A 15 21.97 -4.23 6.28
C PHE A 15 21.53 -5.44 5.46
N LEU A 16 21.54 -5.30 4.14
CA LEU A 16 21.31 -6.39 3.20
C LEU A 16 22.64 -6.81 2.62
N ALA A 17 22.94 -8.10 2.67
CA ALA A 17 24.10 -8.70 2.05
C ALA A 17 23.75 -10.08 1.49
N SER A 18 24.58 -10.63 0.61
CA SER A 18 24.44 -12.02 0.16
C SER A 18 24.63 -12.99 1.34
N PRO A 19 24.01 -14.18 1.33
CA PRO A 19 24.16 -15.14 2.42
C PRO A 19 25.63 -15.45 2.79
N PRO A 20 26.57 -15.63 1.85
CA PRO A 20 27.98 -15.82 2.19
C PRO A 20 28.59 -14.62 2.91
N LEU A 21 28.28 -13.38 2.49
CA LEU A 21 28.75 -12.18 3.17
C LEU A 21 28.17 -12.04 4.58
N VAL A 22 26.90 -12.42 4.79
CA VAL A 22 26.31 -12.46 6.14
C VAL A 22 27.10 -13.39 7.06
N VAL A 23 27.54 -14.56 6.55
CA VAL A 23 28.40 -15.49 7.30
C VAL A 23 29.77 -14.87 7.61
N ALA A 24 30.39 -14.23 6.62
CA ALA A 24 31.69 -13.58 6.81
C ALA A 24 31.63 -12.46 7.86
N TYR A 25 30.62 -11.59 7.81
CA TYR A 25 30.41 -10.54 8.82
C TYR A 25 30.06 -11.11 10.21
N ALA A 26 29.37 -12.23 10.25
CA ALA A 26 29.10 -12.93 11.52
C ALA A 26 30.39 -13.47 12.16
N ILE A 27 31.34 -13.96 11.34
CA ILE A 27 32.68 -14.39 11.79
C ILE A 27 33.50 -13.18 12.26
N ALA A 28 33.48 -12.08 11.51
CA ALA A 28 34.16 -10.84 11.89
C ALA A 28 33.60 -10.22 13.19
N GLY A 29 32.33 -10.48 13.52
CA GLY A 29 31.66 -9.97 14.72
C GLY A 29 31.35 -8.49 14.73
N THR A 30 31.60 -7.78 13.64
CA THR A 30 31.37 -6.34 13.47
C THR A 30 31.13 -5.97 12.03
N ILE A 31 30.32 -4.92 11.80
CA ILE A 31 30.12 -4.29 10.48
C ILE A 31 31.10 -3.14 10.23
N ARG A 32 31.83 -2.68 11.25
CA ARG A 32 32.92 -1.71 11.14
C ARG A 32 34.21 -2.40 10.74
N PHE A 33 34.23 -2.86 9.49
CA PHE A 33 35.21 -3.82 9.02
C PHE A 33 35.29 -3.76 7.48
N ASP A 34 36.50 -3.61 6.94
CA ASP A 34 36.72 -3.71 5.49
C ASP A 34 36.83 -5.19 5.12
N ILE A 35 35.72 -5.77 4.65
CA ILE A 35 35.60 -7.19 4.35
C ILE A 35 36.60 -7.68 3.29
N GLU A 36 37.11 -6.79 2.44
CA GLU A 36 38.03 -7.13 1.39
C GLU A 36 39.50 -7.10 1.84
N ARG A 37 39.81 -6.39 2.93
CA ARG A 37 41.19 -6.11 3.35
C ARG A 37 41.53 -6.57 4.74
N ASP A 38 40.55 -6.48 5.65
CA ASP A 38 40.83 -6.79 7.04
C ASP A 38 40.80 -8.31 7.30
N ALA A 39 41.55 -8.76 8.29
CA ALA A 39 41.54 -10.16 8.69
C ALA A 39 40.24 -10.49 9.46
N LEU A 40 39.51 -11.51 9.04
CA LEU A 40 38.33 -12.04 9.72
C LEU A 40 38.69 -12.64 11.08
N GLY A 41 39.90 -13.09 11.25
CA GLY A 41 40.44 -13.72 12.46
C GLY A 41 41.86 -14.18 12.23
N HIS A 42 42.36 -15.04 13.14
CA HIS A 42 43.67 -15.65 13.02
C HIS A 42 43.53 -17.15 13.21
N ASP A 43 44.39 -17.93 12.51
CA ASP A 43 44.47 -19.37 12.72
C ASP A 43 45.22 -19.74 14.04
N ALA A 44 45.39 -21.01 14.28
CA ALA A 44 46.06 -21.52 15.48
C ALA A 44 47.53 -21.07 15.59
N ASP A 45 48.15 -20.72 14.49
CA ASP A 45 49.52 -20.26 14.40
C ASP A 45 49.65 -18.74 14.43
N GLY A 46 48.51 -18.03 14.55
CA GLY A 46 48.43 -16.56 14.59
C GLY A 46 48.50 -15.89 13.22
N LYS A 47 48.38 -16.62 12.12
CA LYS A 47 48.32 -16.08 10.79
C LYS A 47 46.94 -15.48 10.52
N PRO A 48 46.87 -14.26 9.92
CA PRO A 48 45.59 -13.66 9.58
C PRO A 48 44.83 -14.47 8.54
N ILE A 49 43.52 -14.65 8.76
CA ILE A 49 42.57 -15.27 7.83
C ILE A 49 41.73 -14.16 7.22
N THR A 50 41.72 -14.06 5.91
CA THR A 50 40.95 -13.05 5.13
C THR A 50 39.69 -13.69 4.51
N LEU A 51 38.85 -12.86 3.86
CA LEU A 51 37.72 -13.36 3.10
C LEU A 51 38.14 -14.33 1.99
N GLN A 52 39.26 -14.08 1.35
CA GLN A 52 39.76 -14.94 0.27
C GLN A 52 40.14 -16.35 0.73
N ASP A 53 40.56 -16.49 2.00
CA ASP A 53 40.94 -17.79 2.55
C ASP A 53 39.72 -18.68 2.86
N ILE A 54 38.53 -18.09 3.06
CA ILE A 54 37.29 -18.80 3.36
C ILE A 54 36.28 -18.80 2.23
N TRP A 55 36.51 -18.01 1.18
CA TRP A 55 35.57 -17.92 0.04
C TRP A 55 35.73 -19.15 -0.85
N PRO A 56 34.65 -19.90 -1.11
CA PRO A 56 34.72 -21.08 -1.96
C PRO A 56 35.06 -20.70 -3.42
N SER A 57 35.85 -21.51 -4.06
CA SER A 57 36.10 -21.37 -5.49
C SER A 57 34.86 -21.72 -6.33
N ASP A 58 34.77 -21.16 -7.54
CA ASP A 58 33.68 -21.47 -8.47
C ASP A 58 33.58 -22.98 -8.74
N ALA A 59 34.71 -23.68 -8.83
CA ALA A 59 34.77 -25.12 -9.04
C ALA A 59 34.15 -25.92 -7.84
N GLU A 60 34.38 -25.46 -6.62
CA GLU A 60 33.74 -26.05 -5.42
C GLU A 60 32.24 -25.79 -5.41
N ILE A 61 31.83 -24.58 -5.76
CA ILE A 61 30.41 -24.21 -5.87
C ILE A 61 29.72 -25.07 -6.92
N ASP A 62 30.30 -25.18 -8.13
CA ASP A 62 29.76 -25.96 -9.24
C ASP A 62 29.64 -27.45 -8.88
N ALA A 63 30.65 -27.99 -8.20
CA ALA A 63 30.63 -29.39 -7.74
C ALA A 63 29.52 -29.65 -6.72
N ILE A 64 29.28 -28.71 -5.80
CA ILE A 64 28.19 -28.79 -4.81
C ILE A 64 26.84 -28.66 -5.50
N VAL A 65 26.68 -27.69 -6.40
CA VAL A 65 25.44 -27.48 -7.17
C VAL A 65 25.12 -28.72 -7.99
N ALA A 66 26.08 -29.27 -8.75
CA ALA A 66 25.87 -30.48 -9.55
C ALA A 66 25.49 -31.71 -8.71
N ARG A 67 25.96 -31.79 -7.45
CA ARG A 67 25.64 -32.88 -6.53
C ARG A 67 24.27 -32.73 -5.89
N HIS A 68 23.88 -31.52 -5.56
CA HIS A 68 22.74 -31.26 -4.67
C HIS A 68 21.51 -30.68 -5.36
N VAL A 69 21.66 -29.98 -6.50
CA VAL A 69 20.54 -29.45 -7.29
C VAL A 69 20.20 -30.45 -8.38
N ARG A 70 19.19 -31.30 -8.15
CA ARG A 70 18.84 -32.40 -9.06
C ARG A 70 17.39 -32.27 -9.54
N PRO A 71 17.09 -32.63 -10.79
CA PRO A 71 15.71 -32.63 -11.32
C PRO A 71 14.73 -33.44 -10.47
N GLU A 72 15.19 -34.53 -9.85
CA GLU A 72 14.35 -35.41 -9.03
C GLU A 72 13.79 -34.68 -7.80
N GLN A 73 14.53 -33.75 -7.23
CA GLN A 73 14.07 -32.95 -6.08
C GLN A 73 12.94 -32.01 -6.48
N PHE A 74 13.01 -31.42 -7.67
CA PHE A 74 11.93 -30.61 -8.21
C PHE A 74 10.69 -31.46 -8.47
N ASN A 75 10.87 -32.63 -9.08
CA ASN A 75 9.77 -33.56 -9.36
C ASN A 75 9.10 -34.04 -8.06
N GLN A 76 9.88 -34.34 -7.01
CA GLN A 76 9.35 -34.79 -5.71
C GLN A 76 8.50 -33.73 -5.02
N VAL A 77 8.83 -32.44 -5.21
CA VAL A 77 8.11 -31.33 -4.58
C VAL A 77 6.95 -30.87 -5.45
N TYR A 78 7.20 -30.67 -6.75
CA TYR A 78 6.23 -30.01 -7.61
C TYR A 78 5.17 -30.93 -8.20
N ILE A 79 5.49 -32.20 -8.52
CA ILE A 79 4.49 -33.13 -9.06
C ILE A 79 3.34 -33.36 -8.08
N PRO A 80 3.56 -33.66 -6.79
CA PRO A 80 2.47 -33.81 -5.83
C PRO A 80 1.71 -32.49 -5.59
N MET A 81 2.43 -31.35 -5.61
CA MET A 81 1.84 -30.02 -5.37
C MET A 81 0.92 -29.59 -6.51
N PHE A 82 1.26 -29.94 -7.75
CA PHE A 82 0.54 -29.58 -8.96
C PHE A 82 -0.19 -30.75 -9.62
N ASP A 83 -0.50 -31.82 -8.88
CA ASP A 83 -1.38 -32.87 -9.36
C ASP A 83 -2.83 -32.35 -9.49
N LEU A 84 -3.04 -31.55 -10.52
CA LEU A 84 -4.34 -30.95 -10.87
C LEU A 84 -5.27 -31.95 -11.57
N GLY A 85 -4.81 -33.18 -11.81
CA GLY A 85 -5.61 -34.21 -12.51
C GLY A 85 -6.90 -34.61 -11.79
N LYS A 86 -7.08 -34.16 -10.54
CA LYS A 86 -8.28 -34.41 -9.72
C LYS A 86 -9.12 -33.16 -9.47
N VAL A 87 -8.73 -31.99 -10.01
CA VAL A 87 -9.51 -30.77 -9.87
C VAL A 87 -10.54 -30.72 -10.97
N GLU A 88 -11.79 -31.02 -10.63
CA GLU A 88 -12.91 -30.79 -11.52
C GLU A 88 -13.12 -29.28 -11.67
N ALA A 89 -12.77 -28.74 -12.84
CA ALA A 89 -13.09 -27.36 -13.17
C ALA A 89 -14.45 -27.32 -13.86
N ALA A 90 -15.33 -26.41 -13.41
CA ALA A 90 -16.59 -26.18 -14.11
C ALA A 90 -16.31 -25.67 -15.53
N ALA A 91 -16.94 -26.29 -16.54
CA ALA A 91 -16.89 -25.86 -17.94
C ALA A 91 -17.80 -24.63 -18.12
N SER A 92 -17.40 -23.51 -17.59
CA SER A 92 -18.11 -22.23 -17.68
C SER A 92 -17.19 -21.13 -18.18
N PRO A 93 -17.63 -20.25 -19.10
CA PRO A 93 -16.87 -19.08 -19.51
C PRO A 93 -16.74 -18.02 -18.39
N LEU A 94 -17.55 -18.16 -17.34
CA LEU A 94 -17.55 -17.24 -16.19
C LEU A 94 -17.10 -17.99 -14.94
N TYR A 95 -16.27 -17.32 -14.15
CA TYR A 95 -15.89 -17.82 -12.82
C TYR A 95 -17.11 -17.83 -11.88
N ASP A 96 -17.31 -18.91 -11.14
CA ASP A 96 -18.37 -19.05 -10.15
C ASP A 96 -17.98 -18.35 -8.84
N TRP A 97 -18.28 -17.06 -8.76
CA TRP A 97 -17.97 -16.23 -7.60
C TRP A 97 -18.81 -16.64 -6.40
N GLN A 98 -18.13 -16.98 -5.30
CA GLN A 98 -18.79 -17.33 -4.04
C GLN A 98 -18.88 -16.10 -3.13
N PRO A 99 -20.09 -15.53 -2.89
CA PRO A 99 -20.24 -14.31 -2.08
C PRO A 99 -19.77 -14.46 -0.63
N GLN A 100 -19.73 -15.66 -0.10
CA GLN A 100 -19.27 -15.98 1.26
C GLN A 100 -17.76 -16.21 1.35
N SER A 101 -17.03 -16.27 0.24
CA SER A 101 -15.59 -16.47 0.27
C SER A 101 -14.88 -15.29 0.94
N THR A 102 -13.98 -15.59 1.88
CA THR A 102 -13.07 -14.62 2.49
C THR A 102 -11.67 -14.65 1.87
N TYR A 103 -11.48 -15.47 0.83
CA TYR A 103 -10.21 -15.62 0.12
C TYR A 103 -10.20 -14.91 -1.23
N ILE A 104 -11.29 -15.10 -2.03
CA ILE A 104 -11.46 -14.45 -3.33
C ILE A 104 -12.93 -14.07 -3.54
N ARG A 105 -13.17 -12.83 -3.96
CA ARG A 105 -14.50 -12.28 -4.25
C ARG A 105 -14.54 -11.59 -5.58
N ARG A 106 -15.73 -11.51 -6.17
CA ARG A 106 -15.97 -10.63 -7.32
C ARG A 106 -15.59 -9.19 -6.94
N PRO A 107 -14.66 -8.58 -7.68
CA PRO A 107 -14.22 -7.23 -7.38
C PRO A 107 -15.33 -6.20 -7.63
N PRO A 108 -15.44 -5.12 -6.82
CA PRO A 108 -16.50 -4.13 -6.94
C PRO A 108 -16.24 -3.08 -8.04
N TYR A 109 -15.13 -3.20 -8.76
CA TYR A 109 -14.69 -2.16 -9.71
C TYR A 109 -15.52 -2.09 -10.97
N TRP A 110 -16.19 -3.18 -11.34
CA TRP A 110 -16.92 -3.31 -12.60
C TRP A 110 -18.25 -2.56 -12.59
N GLU A 111 -18.94 -2.55 -11.46
CA GLU A 111 -20.21 -1.83 -11.31
C GLU A 111 -20.04 -0.31 -11.45
N GLY A 112 -18.88 0.21 -11.07
CA GLY A 112 -18.53 1.63 -11.21
C GLY A 112 -17.92 2.01 -12.57
N ALA A 113 -17.54 1.03 -13.39
CA ALA A 113 -16.83 1.27 -14.65
C ALA A 113 -17.63 2.12 -15.67
N LEU A 114 -18.95 2.09 -15.59
CA LEU A 114 -19.84 2.83 -16.46
C LEU A 114 -20.46 4.06 -15.77
N ALA A 115 -20.14 4.33 -14.52
CA ALA A 115 -20.77 5.38 -13.71
C ALA A 115 -20.25 6.81 -14.01
N GLY A 116 -19.23 6.95 -14.87
CA GLY A 116 -18.64 8.25 -15.19
C GLY A 116 -17.71 8.81 -14.13
N GLN A 117 -17.30 10.07 -14.31
CA GLN A 117 -16.40 10.76 -13.39
C GLN A 117 -17.09 11.05 -12.05
N ARG A 118 -16.38 10.81 -10.94
CA ARG A 118 -16.84 11.18 -9.62
C ARG A 118 -16.60 12.66 -9.34
N SER A 119 -17.35 13.20 -8.39
CA SER A 119 -17.28 14.61 -8.02
C SER A 119 -15.99 14.93 -7.28
N LEU A 120 -15.30 15.98 -7.70
CA LEU A 120 -14.17 16.59 -7.00
C LEU A 120 -14.60 17.86 -6.23
N THR A 121 -15.86 17.92 -5.82
CA THR A 121 -16.43 19.05 -5.08
C THR A 121 -17.00 18.61 -3.76
N GLY A 122 -16.89 19.47 -2.74
CA GLY A 122 -17.37 19.21 -1.41
C GLY A 122 -16.65 18.05 -0.71
N MET A 123 -15.43 17.73 -1.11
CA MET A 123 -14.65 16.63 -0.51
C MET A 123 -14.31 16.94 0.94
N ARG A 124 -14.52 15.95 1.83
CA ARG A 124 -14.10 16.01 3.24
C ARG A 124 -12.77 15.31 3.44
N PRO A 125 -11.85 15.84 4.28
CA PRO A 125 -10.66 15.10 4.66
C PRO A 125 -11.01 13.82 5.43
N LEU A 126 -10.49 12.69 4.96
CA LEU A 126 -10.46 11.45 5.73
C LEU A 126 -9.27 11.44 6.70
N ALA A 127 -8.16 12.01 6.26
CA ALA A 127 -6.93 12.10 7.05
C ALA A 127 -6.12 13.32 6.63
N VAL A 128 -5.46 13.93 7.63
CA VAL A 128 -4.37 14.90 7.47
C VAL A 128 -3.12 14.27 8.07
N LEU A 129 -2.13 14.00 7.23
CA LEU A 129 -0.99 13.15 7.55
C LEU A 129 0.32 13.91 7.45
N GLY A 130 1.30 13.46 8.23
CA GLY A 130 2.67 13.98 8.19
C GLY A 130 3.47 13.50 6.99
N ASP A 131 4.78 13.69 7.07
CA ASP A 131 5.75 13.24 6.07
C ASP A 131 6.02 11.73 6.19
N ASN A 132 6.61 11.15 5.14
CA ASN A 132 7.08 9.75 5.12
C ASN A 132 5.99 8.70 5.43
N ILE A 133 4.78 8.94 4.96
CA ILE A 133 3.70 7.94 5.06
C ILE A 133 4.01 6.78 4.13
N THR A 134 4.20 5.60 4.71
CA THR A 134 4.55 4.39 3.96
C THR A 134 3.31 3.62 3.53
N THR A 135 3.46 2.73 2.56
CA THR A 135 2.40 1.80 2.15
C THR A 135 1.95 0.86 3.27
N ASP A 136 2.76 0.66 4.33
CA ASP A 136 2.34 -0.07 5.52
C ASP A 136 1.41 0.74 6.44
N HIS A 137 1.51 2.07 6.44
CA HIS A 137 0.51 2.92 7.08
C HIS A 137 -0.82 2.88 6.32
N LEU A 138 -0.75 2.87 4.97
CA LEU A 138 -1.92 2.90 4.10
C LEU A 138 -2.67 1.57 4.04
N SER A 139 -1.93 0.45 3.95
CA SER A 139 -2.48 -0.89 3.81
C SER A 139 -1.49 -1.92 4.36
N PRO A 140 -1.53 -2.21 5.66
CA PRO A 140 -0.65 -3.20 6.27
C PRO A 140 -0.88 -4.59 5.69
N SER A 141 0.17 -5.42 5.66
CA SER A 141 0.14 -6.80 5.17
C SER A 141 0.38 -7.85 6.26
N ASN A 142 0.56 -7.42 7.51
CA ASN A 142 0.81 -8.27 8.67
C ASN A 142 -0.42 -9.09 9.10
N ALA A 143 -0.28 -9.81 10.22
CA ALA A 143 -1.36 -10.60 10.81
C ALA A 143 -2.59 -9.74 11.13
N ILE A 144 -3.78 -10.33 10.90
CA ILE A 144 -5.06 -9.71 11.24
C ILE A 144 -5.36 -9.97 12.71
N MET A 145 -5.50 -8.91 13.48
CA MET A 145 -5.87 -8.98 14.88
C MET A 145 -7.38 -9.18 15.03
N ALA A 146 -7.82 -10.02 15.97
CA ALA A 146 -9.24 -10.25 16.23
C ALA A 146 -10.01 -8.96 16.57
N SER A 147 -9.35 -8.02 17.24
CA SER A 147 -9.91 -6.71 17.61
C SER A 147 -9.91 -5.67 16.48
N SER A 148 -9.36 -6.01 15.31
CA SER A 148 -9.37 -5.12 14.15
C SER A 148 -10.72 -5.20 13.40
N ALA A 149 -11.07 -4.15 12.65
CA ALA A 149 -12.27 -4.17 11.81
C ALA A 149 -12.29 -5.35 10.82
N ALA A 150 -11.13 -5.76 10.30
CA ALA A 150 -11.03 -6.95 9.46
C ALA A 150 -11.23 -8.25 10.24
N GLY A 151 -10.67 -8.36 11.46
CA GLY A 151 -10.87 -9.53 12.32
C GLY A 151 -12.32 -9.70 12.73
N GLU A 152 -12.99 -8.61 13.13
CA GLU A 152 -14.42 -8.61 13.44
C GLU A 152 -15.27 -9.04 12.23
N TYR A 153 -14.89 -8.59 11.02
CA TYR A 153 -15.54 -8.99 9.78
C TYR A 153 -15.35 -10.49 9.50
N LEU A 154 -14.11 -11.01 9.60
CA LEU A 154 -13.81 -12.42 9.36
C LEU A 154 -14.55 -13.34 10.37
N ALA A 155 -14.62 -12.92 11.65
CA ALA A 155 -15.39 -13.61 12.66
C ALA A 155 -16.89 -13.67 12.31
N LYS A 156 -17.46 -12.57 11.82
CA LYS A 156 -18.87 -12.52 11.33
C LYS A 156 -19.08 -13.43 10.11
N MET A 157 -18.05 -13.64 9.29
CA MET A 157 -18.08 -14.57 8.19
C MET A 157 -17.92 -16.04 8.62
N GLY A 158 -17.73 -16.30 9.92
CA GLY A 158 -17.60 -17.64 10.49
C GLY A 158 -16.18 -18.20 10.45
N LEU A 159 -15.16 -17.38 10.18
CA LEU A 159 -13.77 -17.83 10.18
C LEU A 159 -13.25 -17.88 11.62
N PRO A 160 -12.64 -19.00 12.08
CA PRO A 160 -11.97 -19.05 13.37
C PRO A 160 -10.76 -18.10 13.42
N GLU A 161 -10.46 -17.52 14.58
CA GLU A 161 -9.33 -16.60 14.74
C GLU A 161 -7.99 -17.22 14.32
N ALA A 162 -7.79 -18.52 14.57
CA ALA A 162 -6.60 -19.25 14.15
C ALA A 162 -6.36 -19.23 12.62
N ASP A 163 -7.41 -19.00 11.83
CA ASP A 163 -7.38 -18.99 10.37
C ASP A 163 -7.39 -17.57 9.77
N PHE A 164 -7.37 -16.52 10.59
CA PHE A 164 -7.36 -15.13 10.10
C PHE A 164 -6.10 -14.82 9.30
N ASN A 165 -4.98 -15.47 9.61
CA ASN A 165 -3.71 -15.27 8.92
C ASN A 165 -3.30 -13.78 8.81
N SER A 166 -3.09 -13.29 7.61
CA SER A 166 -2.64 -11.93 7.35
C SER A 166 -3.49 -11.23 6.30
N TYR A 167 -3.44 -9.90 6.25
CA TYR A 167 -4.07 -9.12 5.18
C TYR A 167 -3.58 -9.55 3.79
N ALA A 168 -2.31 -9.97 3.67
CA ALA A 168 -1.79 -10.47 2.40
C ALA A 168 -2.50 -11.75 1.92
N THR A 169 -2.97 -12.60 2.84
CA THR A 169 -3.72 -13.83 2.51
C THR A 169 -5.11 -13.49 1.96
N HIS A 170 -5.76 -12.45 2.50
CA HIS A 170 -7.12 -12.05 2.14
C HIS A 170 -7.22 -10.92 1.12
N ARG A 171 -6.13 -10.60 0.41
CA ARG A 171 -6.12 -9.52 -0.60
C ARG A 171 -7.05 -9.74 -1.79
N GLY A 172 -7.53 -10.96 -2.01
CA GLY A 172 -8.57 -11.29 -3.00
C GLY A 172 -10.01 -11.08 -2.49
N ASP A 173 -10.19 -10.90 -1.19
CA ASP A 173 -11.46 -10.45 -0.59
C ASP A 173 -11.38 -8.95 -0.33
N HIS A 174 -11.98 -8.16 -1.21
CA HIS A 174 -11.97 -6.69 -1.09
C HIS A 174 -12.63 -6.19 0.20
N LEU A 175 -13.56 -6.94 0.79
CA LEU A 175 -14.20 -6.55 2.06
C LEU A 175 -13.24 -6.65 3.24
N THR A 176 -12.35 -7.64 3.26
CA THR A 176 -11.26 -7.71 4.23
C THR A 176 -10.19 -6.66 3.93
N ALA A 177 -9.76 -6.56 2.67
CA ALA A 177 -8.65 -5.71 2.28
C ALA A 177 -8.96 -4.20 2.42
N GLN A 178 -10.19 -3.75 2.15
CA GLN A 178 -10.57 -2.35 2.38
C GLN A 178 -10.59 -1.98 3.88
N ARG A 179 -10.82 -2.94 4.79
CA ARG A 179 -10.71 -2.74 6.23
C ARG A 179 -9.27 -2.62 6.72
N ALA A 180 -8.30 -2.94 5.87
CA ALA A 180 -6.89 -2.66 6.10
C ALA A 180 -6.53 -1.19 5.84
N THR A 181 -7.41 -0.42 5.17
CA THR A 181 -7.12 0.97 4.83
C THR A 181 -6.89 1.79 6.08
N PHE A 182 -5.67 2.32 6.24
CA PHE A 182 -5.19 3.02 7.43
C PHE A 182 -5.31 2.23 8.75
N ALA A 183 -5.35 0.90 8.70
CA ALA A 183 -5.51 0.06 9.89
C ALA A 183 -4.23 -0.06 10.73
N ASN A 184 -3.14 0.60 10.35
CA ASN A 184 -1.87 0.55 11.08
C ASN A 184 -2.01 1.28 12.45
N PRO A 185 -1.71 0.61 13.57
CA PRO A 185 -1.83 1.20 14.90
C PRO A 185 -0.81 2.31 15.19
N THR A 186 0.20 2.49 14.33
CA THR A 186 1.21 3.55 14.47
C THR A 186 0.86 4.81 13.68
N LEU A 187 -0.27 4.83 12.97
CA LEU A 187 -0.72 5.98 12.19
C LEU A 187 -0.90 7.21 13.08
N LEU A 188 -0.48 8.35 12.58
CA LEU A 188 -0.71 9.67 13.18
C LEU A 188 -1.58 10.48 12.22
N ASN A 189 -2.88 10.60 12.54
CA ASN A 189 -3.79 11.47 11.81
C ASN A 189 -3.91 12.79 12.55
N GLU A 190 -3.36 13.87 11.98
CA GLU A 190 -3.31 15.20 12.61
C GLU A 190 -4.71 15.79 12.92
N MET A 191 -5.78 15.21 12.33
CA MET A 191 -7.16 15.56 12.66
C MET A 191 -7.59 15.07 14.05
N VAL A 192 -6.85 14.13 14.65
CA VAL A 192 -7.20 13.50 15.92
C VAL A 192 -6.17 13.88 16.98
N THR A 193 -6.55 14.82 17.82
CA THR A 193 -5.68 15.32 18.88
C THR A 193 -6.30 15.07 20.26
N GLU A 194 -5.45 14.83 21.24
CA GLU A 194 -5.81 14.71 22.65
C GLU A 194 -4.78 15.50 23.48
N ASN A 195 -5.25 16.39 24.33
CA ASN A 195 -4.39 17.29 25.13
C ASN A 195 -3.37 18.11 24.31
N GLY A 196 -3.70 18.43 23.05
CA GLY A 196 -2.83 19.21 22.14
C GLY A 196 -1.78 18.39 21.39
N GLU A 197 -1.74 17.07 21.59
CA GLU A 197 -0.87 16.14 20.86
C GLU A 197 -1.68 15.25 19.90
N VAL A 198 -1.06 14.87 18.77
CA VAL A 198 -1.69 13.95 17.81
C VAL A 198 -1.77 12.56 18.43
N ARG A 199 -2.97 12.01 18.47
CA ARG A 199 -3.21 10.66 19.01
C ARG A 199 -2.81 9.58 18.01
N GLN A 200 -1.96 8.67 18.46
CA GLN A 200 -1.57 7.51 17.65
C GLN A 200 -2.67 6.48 17.55
N GLY A 201 -2.85 5.91 16.36
CA GLY A 201 -3.80 4.83 16.12
C GLY A 201 -4.48 4.92 14.76
N SER A 202 -5.21 3.88 14.41
CA SER A 202 -6.11 3.86 13.24
C SER A 202 -7.39 4.62 13.55
N LEU A 203 -7.28 5.95 13.64
CA LEU A 203 -8.36 6.84 14.07
C LEU A 203 -8.65 7.91 13.01
N ALA A 204 -9.91 8.32 12.93
CA ALA A 204 -10.34 9.47 12.13
C ALA A 204 -11.40 10.29 12.88
N ARG A 205 -11.55 11.53 12.47
CA ARG A 205 -12.60 12.44 12.94
C ARG A 205 -13.64 12.59 11.85
N ILE A 206 -14.89 12.26 12.16
CA ILE A 206 -16.02 12.40 11.25
C ILE A 206 -16.49 13.84 11.26
N GLU A 207 -16.50 14.46 10.08
CA GLU A 207 -16.95 15.83 9.91
C GLU A 207 -18.36 15.88 9.26
N PRO A 208 -19.21 16.84 9.61
CA PRO A 208 -18.96 18.02 10.46
C PRO A 208 -19.16 17.80 11.97
N GLU A 209 -19.54 16.61 12.41
CA GLU A 209 -19.90 16.32 13.80
C GLU A 209 -18.70 16.41 14.77
N GLY A 210 -17.49 16.17 14.29
CA GLY A 210 -16.27 16.18 15.09
C GLY A 210 -16.07 14.91 15.93
N GLU A 211 -16.85 13.85 15.67
CA GLU A 211 -16.76 12.57 16.38
C GLU A 211 -15.47 11.83 15.98
N VAL A 212 -14.72 11.38 16.98
CA VAL A 212 -13.51 10.57 16.77
C VAL A 212 -13.86 9.10 16.91
N THR A 213 -13.57 8.32 15.85
CA THR A 213 -13.83 6.88 15.79
C THR A 213 -12.61 6.13 15.26
N ARG A 214 -12.69 4.79 15.20
CA ARG A 214 -11.74 4.03 14.40
C ARG A 214 -11.88 4.44 12.92
N MET A 215 -10.79 4.37 12.18
CA MET A 215 -10.76 4.75 10.77
C MET A 215 -11.83 4.03 9.94
N TRP A 216 -12.05 2.74 10.20
CA TRP A 216 -13.03 1.96 9.43
C TRP A 216 -14.47 2.47 9.63
N GLU A 217 -14.87 2.79 10.86
CA GLU A 217 -16.23 3.33 11.14
C GLU A 217 -16.43 4.70 10.48
N ALA A 218 -15.37 5.52 10.44
CA ALA A 218 -15.43 6.79 9.70
C ALA A 218 -15.62 6.54 8.20
N ILE A 219 -14.88 5.60 7.62
CA ILE A 219 -15.04 5.21 6.22
C ILE A 219 -16.45 4.72 5.94
N GLU A 220 -17.00 3.81 6.76
CA GLU A 220 -18.38 3.31 6.61
C GLU A 220 -19.41 4.44 6.68
N THR A 221 -19.22 5.39 7.60
CA THR A 221 -20.09 6.55 7.74
C THR A 221 -20.07 7.43 6.49
N TYR A 222 -18.90 7.74 5.97
CA TYR A 222 -18.77 8.55 4.75
C TYR A 222 -19.27 7.81 3.51
N MET A 223 -19.05 6.50 3.41
CA MET A 223 -19.63 5.67 2.34
C MET A 223 -21.15 5.69 2.36
N ALA A 224 -21.77 5.54 3.54
CA ALA A 224 -23.23 5.60 3.70
C ALA A 224 -23.82 6.96 3.30
N ARG A 225 -23.03 8.04 3.44
CA ARG A 225 -23.43 9.41 3.03
C ARG A 225 -23.11 9.68 1.55
N SER A 226 -22.46 8.76 0.84
CA SER A 226 -21.89 9.01 -0.49
C SER A 226 -21.00 10.27 -0.54
N GLN A 227 -20.30 10.54 0.57
CA GLN A 227 -19.45 11.71 0.75
C GLN A 227 -18.12 11.52 0.02
N PRO A 228 -17.77 12.38 -0.96
CA PRO A 228 -16.44 12.33 -1.56
C PRO A 228 -15.39 12.77 -0.55
N LEU A 229 -14.22 12.10 -0.60
CA LEU A 229 -13.15 12.30 0.37
C LEU A 229 -11.85 12.77 -0.30
N ILE A 230 -11.04 13.46 0.48
CA ILE A 230 -9.66 13.84 0.16
C ILE A 230 -8.73 13.41 1.28
N ILE A 231 -7.48 13.13 0.95
CA ILE A 231 -6.39 12.99 1.92
C ILE A 231 -5.44 14.16 1.72
N VAL A 232 -5.00 14.78 2.81
CA VAL A 232 -3.94 15.78 2.79
C VAL A 232 -2.72 15.19 3.47
N ALA A 233 -1.53 15.31 2.87
CA ALA A 233 -0.33 14.67 3.38
C ALA A 233 0.92 15.54 3.19
N GLY A 234 1.97 15.20 3.90
CA GLY A 234 3.29 15.80 3.77
C GLY A 234 4.13 15.24 2.62
N ALA A 235 5.45 15.34 2.78
CA ALA A 235 6.42 14.86 1.79
C ALA A 235 6.50 13.32 1.75
N ASP A 236 6.93 12.80 0.60
CA ASP A 236 7.22 11.39 0.39
C ASP A 236 6.05 10.43 0.69
N TYR A 237 4.84 10.81 0.30
CA TYR A 237 3.64 10.00 0.51
C TYR A 237 3.68 8.72 -0.31
N GLY A 238 3.48 7.58 0.35
CA GLY A 238 3.40 6.26 -0.27
C GLY A 238 4.72 5.51 -0.41
N GLN A 239 5.74 5.86 0.39
CA GLN A 239 7.02 5.14 0.43
C GLN A 239 6.87 3.66 0.78
N GLY A 240 7.90 2.86 0.47
CA GLY A 240 8.02 1.47 0.86
C GLY A 240 7.62 0.50 -0.24
N SER A 241 6.85 -0.54 0.09
CA SER A 241 6.45 -1.58 -0.87
C SER A 241 5.54 -1.05 -1.95
N SER A 242 5.75 -1.52 -3.19
CA SER A 242 4.96 -1.13 -4.38
C SER A 242 3.56 -1.75 -4.44
N ARG A 243 2.91 -1.94 -3.30
CA ARG A 243 1.59 -2.59 -3.25
C ARG A 243 0.47 -1.65 -3.72
N ASP A 244 -0.34 -2.12 -4.65
CA ASP A 244 -1.46 -1.39 -5.22
C ASP A 244 -2.65 -1.24 -4.25
N TRP A 245 -2.79 -2.12 -3.25
CA TRP A 245 -3.83 -2.01 -2.23
C TRP A 245 -3.76 -0.71 -1.43
N ALA A 246 -2.60 -0.09 -1.29
CA ALA A 246 -2.46 1.24 -0.69
C ALA A 246 -3.24 2.32 -1.47
N ALA A 247 -3.41 2.17 -2.78
CA ALA A 247 -4.23 3.03 -3.64
C ALA A 247 -5.68 2.50 -3.79
N LYS A 248 -5.87 1.17 -3.89
CA LYS A 248 -7.20 0.55 -3.95
C LYS A 248 -8.04 0.83 -2.71
N GLY A 249 -7.42 0.67 -1.53
CA GLY A 249 -8.13 0.85 -0.26
C GLY A 249 -8.70 2.25 -0.12
N VAL A 250 -7.91 3.27 -0.41
CA VAL A 250 -8.37 4.66 -0.36
C VAL A 250 -9.43 4.94 -1.43
N ARG A 251 -9.30 4.36 -2.63
CA ARG A 251 -10.34 4.46 -3.67
C ARG A 251 -11.66 3.86 -3.21
N LEU A 252 -11.63 2.66 -2.62
CA LEU A 252 -12.82 1.98 -2.09
C LEU A 252 -13.43 2.72 -0.90
N ALA A 253 -12.64 3.47 -0.15
CA ALA A 253 -13.12 4.33 0.93
C ALA A 253 -13.84 5.60 0.45
N GLY A 254 -13.80 5.90 -0.86
CA GLY A 254 -14.41 7.11 -1.43
C GLY A 254 -13.45 8.30 -1.58
N VAL A 255 -12.14 8.07 -1.47
CA VAL A 255 -11.13 9.12 -1.72
C VAL A 255 -11.03 9.38 -3.23
N GLU A 256 -11.25 10.63 -3.61
CA GLU A 256 -11.22 11.09 -5.00
C GLU A 256 -9.89 11.78 -5.36
N ALA A 257 -9.27 12.45 -4.39
CA ALA A 257 -8.00 13.13 -4.57
C ALA A 257 -7.09 13.00 -3.35
N ILE A 258 -5.79 13.11 -3.57
CA ILE A 258 -4.79 13.23 -2.53
C ILE A 258 -3.95 14.46 -2.81
N LEU A 259 -3.87 15.38 -1.85
CA LEU A 259 -3.05 16.58 -1.90
C LEU A 259 -1.83 16.39 -0.99
N ALA A 260 -0.63 16.30 -1.55
CA ALA A 260 0.60 16.04 -0.80
C ALA A 260 1.72 17.02 -1.19
N GLU A 261 2.74 17.11 -0.34
CA GLU A 261 3.96 17.86 -0.64
C GLU A 261 4.86 17.11 -1.65
N GLY A 262 4.67 15.79 -1.79
CA GLY A 262 5.36 14.95 -2.75
C GLY A 262 4.93 13.49 -2.63
N PHE A 263 5.12 12.74 -3.69
CA PHE A 263 4.72 11.33 -3.79
C PHE A 263 5.91 10.42 -4.09
N GLU A 264 5.88 9.23 -3.50
CA GLU A 264 6.70 8.15 -4.02
C GLU A 264 6.20 7.77 -5.44
N ARG A 265 7.14 7.56 -6.36
CA ARG A 265 6.86 7.43 -7.80
C ARG A 265 5.88 6.31 -8.13
N ILE A 266 6.08 5.12 -7.56
CA ILE A 266 5.24 3.95 -7.85
C ILE A 266 3.85 4.15 -7.27
N HIS A 267 3.76 4.69 -6.05
CA HIS A 267 2.48 4.93 -5.40
C HIS A 267 1.65 5.98 -6.15
N ARG A 268 2.28 7.08 -6.64
CA ARG A 268 1.62 8.05 -7.50
C ARG A 268 0.99 7.38 -8.73
N THR A 269 1.74 6.50 -9.39
CA THR A 269 1.24 5.76 -10.56
C THR A 269 0.07 4.83 -10.18
N ASN A 270 0.16 4.16 -9.03
CA ASN A 270 -0.91 3.31 -8.52
C ASN A 270 -2.19 4.12 -8.22
N LEU A 271 -2.07 5.35 -7.68
CA LEU A 271 -3.23 6.23 -7.46
C LEU A 271 -3.96 6.54 -8.77
N VAL A 272 -3.23 6.97 -9.79
CA VAL A 272 -3.80 7.21 -11.14
C VAL A 272 -4.43 5.93 -11.69
N GLY A 273 -3.75 4.80 -11.57
CA GLY A 273 -4.24 3.48 -11.99
C GLY A 273 -5.52 3.03 -11.29
N MET A 274 -5.80 3.56 -10.10
CA MET A 274 -7.04 3.32 -9.34
C MET A 274 -8.07 4.45 -9.49
N GLY A 275 -7.80 5.47 -10.33
CA GLY A 275 -8.71 6.60 -10.55
C GLY A 275 -8.74 7.60 -9.38
N VAL A 276 -7.68 7.72 -8.61
CA VAL A 276 -7.50 8.74 -7.56
C VAL A 276 -6.59 9.84 -8.10
N LEU A 277 -6.99 11.11 -7.95
CA LEU A 277 -6.26 12.26 -8.46
C LEU A 277 -5.10 12.65 -7.53
N PRO A 278 -3.82 12.50 -7.93
CA PRO A 278 -2.72 13.01 -7.14
C PRO A 278 -2.47 14.49 -7.45
N LEU A 279 -2.44 15.31 -6.41
CA LEU A 279 -2.19 16.75 -6.42
C LEU A 279 -0.98 17.07 -5.56
N GLU A 280 -0.13 17.98 -6.02
CA GLU A 280 1.08 18.36 -5.31
C GLU A 280 1.07 19.85 -5.00
N PHE A 281 1.37 20.20 -3.75
CA PHE A 281 1.57 21.59 -3.35
C PHE A 281 2.70 22.23 -4.16
N LYS A 282 2.66 23.52 -4.32
CA LYS A 282 3.77 24.27 -4.90
C LYS A 282 5.01 24.20 -4.00
N PRO A 283 6.22 24.30 -4.57
CA PRO A 283 7.44 24.27 -3.76
C PRO A 283 7.43 25.28 -2.62
N GLY A 284 7.66 24.79 -1.39
CA GLY A 284 7.65 25.62 -0.17
C GLY A 284 6.25 25.80 0.45
N GLU A 285 5.20 25.31 -0.17
CA GLU A 285 3.85 25.30 0.41
C GLU A 285 3.52 23.93 0.98
N THR A 286 2.81 23.92 2.08
CA THR A 286 2.49 22.71 2.84
C THR A 286 1.08 22.81 3.42
N ARG A 287 0.55 21.70 3.95
CA ARG A 287 -0.68 21.72 4.74
C ARG A 287 -0.64 22.73 5.90
N LYS A 288 0.55 22.97 6.46
CA LYS A 288 0.76 23.93 7.57
C LYS A 288 0.71 25.38 7.09
N THR A 289 1.18 25.66 5.87
CA THR A 289 1.06 26.98 5.23
C THR A 289 -0.39 27.45 5.20
N TYR A 290 -1.28 26.52 4.92
CA TYR A 290 -2.71 26.78 4.82
C TYR A 290 -3.49 26.46 6.10
N SER A 291 -2.80 26.08 7.20
CA SER A 291 -3.41 25.72 8.48
C SER A 291 -4.57 24.73 8.34
N ILE A 292 -4.36 23.69 7.54
CA ILE A 292 -5.38 22.64 7.31
C ILE A 292 -5.50 21.79 8.57
N ASP A 293 -6.69 21.73 9.15
CA ASP A 293 -6.98 20.99 10.38
C ASP A 293 -7.96 19.81 10.17
N GLY A 294 -8.45 19.65 8.93
CA GLY A 294 -9.37 18.58 8.53
C GLY A 294 -10.84 18.90 8.72
N SER A 295 -11.20 20.10 9.16
CA SER A 295 -12.61 20.54 9.31
C SER A 295 -13.19 21.15 8.03
N GLU A 296 -12.36 21.39 7.05
CA GLU A 296 -12.66 22.08 5.81
C GLU A 296 -13.39 21.16 4.81
N THR A 297 -13.90 21.77 3.74
CA THR A 297 -14.24 21.08 2.48
C THR A 297 -13.37 21.56 1.36
N PHE A 298 -13.21 20.72 0.34
CA PHE A 298 -12.29 20.95 -0.77
C PHE A 298 -12.98 20.72 -2.10
N ASP A 299 -12.76 21.65 -3.02
CA ASP A 299 -13.13 21.53 -4.44
C ASP A 299 -11.86 21.58 -5.28
N VAL A 300 -11.80 20.82 -6.37
CA VAL A 300 -10.71 20.92 -7.35
C VAL A 300 -11.24 21.50 -8.64
N VAL A 301 -10.68 22.61 -9.08
CA VAL A 301 -11.07 23.32 -10.29
C VAL A 301 -9.91 23.46 -11.28
N GLY A 302 -10.23 23.47 -12.56
CA GLY A 302 -9.28 23.57 -13.67
C GLY A 302 -9.32 22.37 -14.60
N ALA A 303 -8.72 22.53 -15.79
CA ALA A 303 -8.63 21.47 -16.78
C ALA A 303 -7.53 20.47 -16.41
N ARG A 304 -7.89 19.21 -16.22
CA ARG A 304 -6.96 18.14 -15.91
C ARG A 304 -6.23 17.68 -17.18
N THR A 305 -5.14 18.34 -17.48
CA THR A 305 -4.19 17.90 -18.51
C THR A 305 -2.88 17.47 -17.86
N PRO A 306 -2.02 16.69 -18.53
CA PRO A 306 -0.77 16.25 -17.95
C PRO A 306 0.08 17.39 -17.40
N GLY A 307 0.42 17.34 -16.12
CA GLY A 307 1.23 18.33 -15.42
C GLY A 307 0.57 19.71 -15.23
N ALA A 308 -0.75 19.81 -15.46
CA ALA A 308 -1.47 21.09 -15.36
C ALA A 308 -1.37 21.73 -13.98
N GLU A 309 -1.44 23.04 -13.95
CA GLU A 309 -1.73 23.81 -12.75
C GLU A 309 -3.24 23.83 -12.51
N LEU A 310 -3.65 23.39 -11.31
CA LEU A 310 -5.03 23.40 -10.86
C LEU A 310 -5.15 24.27 -9.61
N THR A 311 -6.37 24.58 -9.24
CA THR A 311 -6.68 25.26 -7.98
C THR A 311 -7.51 24.34 -7.09
N VAL A 312 -7.09 24.15 -5.86
CA VAL A 312 -7.90 23.57 -4.81
C VAL A 312 -8.55 24.71 -4.03
N ILE A 313 -9.87 24.75 -4.02
CA ILE A 313 -10.63 25.71 -3.24
C ILE A 313 -10.95 25.05 -1.90
N MET A 314 -10.35 25.55 -0.84
CA MET A 314 -10.59 25.12 0.53
C MET A 314 -11.61 26.04 1.18
N GLN A 315 -12.72 25.49 1.65
CA GLN A 315 -13.74 26.22 2.40
C GLN A 315 -13.67 25.87 3.88
N ARG A 316 -13.40 26.86 4.72
CA ARG A 316 -13.37 26.74 6.17
C ARG A 316 -14.77 26.75 6.77
N ARG A 317 -14.89 26.29 8.02
CA ARG A 317 -16.17 26.32 8.78
C ARG A 317 -16.76 27.73 8.96
N ASN A 318 -15.90 28.76 9.01
CA ASN A 318 -16.32 30.16 9.13
C ASN A 318 -16.82 30.76 7.80
N GLY A 319 -16.80 30.01 6.71
CA GLY A 319 -17.18 30.45 5.37
C GLY A 319 -16.04 31.10 4.56
N GLU A 320 -14.84 31.19 5.12
CA GLU A 320 -13.66 31.68 4.39
C GLU A 320 -13.29 30.70 3.28
N HIS A 321 -12.99 31.24 2.07
CA HIS A 321 -12.48 30.50 0.94
C HIS A 321 -11.00 30.80 0.75
N VAL A 322 -10.19 29.77 0.62
CA VAL A 322 -8.75 29.85 0.37
C VAL A 322 -8.45 29.11 -0.92
N GLU A 323 -7.84 29.80 -1.88
CA GLU A 323 -7.37 29.19 -3.12
C GLU A 323 -5.94 28.67 -2.93
N ILE A 324 -5.74 27.39 -3.20
CA ILE A 324 -4.46 26.69 -3.10
C ILE A 324 -4.03 26.29 -4.51
N PRO A 325 -3.00 26.93 -5.07
CA PRO A 325 -2.47 26.53 -6.38
C PRO A 325 -1.72 25.20 -6.24
N VAL A 326 -2.05 24.23 -7.08
CA VAL A 326 -1.47 22.87 -7.00
C VAL A 326 -1.05 22.39 -8.39
N LYS A 327 -0.16 21.41 -8.42
CA LYS A 327 0.23 20.70 -9.64
C LYS A 327 -0.54 19.38 -9.74
N CYS A 328 -1.18 19.15 -10.88
CA CYS A 328 -1.73 17.85 -11.24
C CYS A 328 -0.59 16.87 -11.53
N ARG A 329 -0.57 15.73 -10.85
CA ARG A 329 0.45 14.72 -11.00
C ARG A 329 -0.02 13.52 -11.85
N ILE A 330 -0.89 13.80 -12.79
CA ILE A 330 -1.06 12.99 -14.01
C ILE A 330 0.01 13.49 -14.98
N ASP A 331 0.99 12.67 -15.30
CA ASP A 331 2.21 13.12 -15.96
C ASP A 331 2.19 12.85 -17.49
N THR A 332 1.31 11.97 -17.98
CA THR A 332 1.18 11.60 -19.39
C THR A 332 -0.27 11.58 -19.89
N ALA A 333 -0.46 11.62 -21.22
CA ALA A 333 -1.78 11.49 -21.84
C ALA A 333 -2.41 10.10 -21.60
N ASP A 334 -1.58 9.04 -21.55
CA ASP A 334 -2.07 7.70 -21.26
C ASP A 334 -2.57 7.58 -19.81
N GLU A 335 -1.86 8.19 -18.86
CA GLU A 335 -2.31 8.27 -17.47
C GLU A 335 -3.62 9.06 -17.34
N LEU A 336 -3.78 10.15 -18.10
CA LEU A 336 -5.03 10.90 -18.12
C LEU A 336 -6.19 10.03 -18.63
N SER A 337 -5.97 9.30 -19.70
CA SER A 337 -6.96 8.37 -20.26
C SER A 337 -7.37 7.28 -19.25
N VAL A 338 -6.41 6.73 -18.51
CA VAL A 338 -6.66 5.75 -17.44
C VAL A 338 -7.46 6.38 -16.29
N TYR A 339 -7.08 7.57 -15.86
CA TYR A 339 -7.79 8.29 -14.80
C TYR A 339 -9.23 8.63 -15.19
N GLU A 340 -9.45 9.14 -16.40
CA GLU A 340 -10.78 9.51 -16.92
C GLU A 340 -11.70 8.30 -17.06
N ALA A 341 -11.15 7.14 -17.42
CA ALA A 341 -11.88 5.88 -17.42
C ALA A 341 -12.29 5.39 -16.01
N GLY A 342 -11.70 5.97 -14.95
CA GLY A 342 -11.91 5.56 -13.55
C GLY A 342 -10.89 4.55 -13.03
N GLY A 343 -9.88 4.22 -13.81
CA GLY A 343 -8.79 3.32 -13.46
C GLY A 343 -8.39 2.39 -14.59
N VAL A 344 -7.29 1.65 -14.40
CA VAL A 344 -6.69 0.80 -15.42
C VAL A 344 -7.62 -0.36 -15.84
N LEU A 345 -8.35 -0.96 -14.89
CA LEU A 345 -9.27 -2.06 -15.21
C LEU A 345 -10.48 -1.57 -15.99
N GLN A 346 -11.01 -0.40 -15.65
CA GLN A 346 -12.12 0.24 -16.34
C GLN A 346 -11.70 0.62 -17.78
N ARG A 347 -10.51 1.20 -17.95
CA ARG A 347 -9.95 1.52 -19.26
C ARG A 347 -9.81 0.24 -20.12
N PHE A 348 -9.24 -0.80 -19.56
CA PHE A 348 -9.10 -2.08 -20.24
C PHE A 348 -10.47 -2.65 -20.69
N ALA A 349 -11.49 -2.59 -19.82
CA ALA A 349 -12.82 -3.06 -20.15
C ALA A 349 -13.46 -2.25 -21.28
N GLN A 350 -13.29 -0.92 -21.28
CA GLN A 350 -13.77 -0.03 -22.34
C GLN A 350 -13.09 -0.37 -23.68
N ASP A 351 -11.76 -0.46 -23.70
CA ASP A 351 -10.99 -0.82 -24.90
C ASP A 351 -11.43 -2.18 -25.47
N PHE A 352 -11.68 -3.16 -24.61
CA PHE A 352 -12.13 -4.48 -25.01
C PHE A 352 -13.54 -4.47 -25.60
N LEU A 353 -14.46 -3.70 -25.02
CA LEU A 353 -15.83 -3.55 -25.53
C LEU A 353 -15.84 -2.81 -26.86
N GLU A 354 -15.04 -1.75 -27.01
CA GLU A 354 -14.90 -0.98 -28.25
C GLU A 354 -14.34 -1.86 -29.39
N ALA A 355 -13.32 -2.68 -29.10
CA ALA A 355 -12.76 -3.62 -30.05
C ALA A 355 -13.75 -4.73 -30.46
N GLY A 356 -14.57 -5.22 -29.51
CA GLY A 356 -15.58 -6.24 -29.77
C GLY A 356 -16.82 -5.75 -30.55
N VAL A 357 -17.10 -4.45 -30.49
CA VAL A 357 -18.17 -3.82 -31.28
C VAL A 357 -17.73 -3.59 -32.74
N ALA A 358 -16.42 -3.53 -33.00
CA ALA A 358 -15.84 -3.34 -34.33
C ALA A 358 -15.65 -4.65 -35.13
N ALA A 359 -15.92 -5.82 -34.51
CA ALA A 359 -15.84 -7.15 -35.11
C ALA A 359 -17.25 -7.70 -35.42
#